data_0027a3ee9f9a7562a9d2ac41fc9b3c9f
#
_entry.id   0027a3ee9f9a7562a9d2ac41fc9b3c9f
#
_cell.length_a   1.000
_cell.length_b   1.000
_cell.length_c   1.000
_cell.angle_alpha   90.00
_cell.angle_beta   90.00
_cell.angle_gamma   90.00
#
_symmetry.space_group_name_H-M   'P 1'
#
loop_
_entity.id
_entity.type
_entity.pdbx_description
1 polymer ?
#
loop_
_entity_poly.entity_id
_entity_poly.type
_entity_poly.pdbx_seq_one_letter_code
_entity_poly.pdbx_strand_id
1 'polypeptide(L)'
;MNQKPNYGNWVPEKLLYLTFGGAALFLVLALLSGLAFSNTPLAVICAILCAVLLAFGIYMYACHECFAFGKGDMMAKVHAHLVAHLNWDGHGTLLDIGCGAAPLTVRCAKAFPDAALIGMDYWGAQWNYAKEQCEKNAAIEGVASRIHFEKGDAAHLNYADETFDAAVSNFVFHEVHSARDKRDVVREALRVVKRGGAFSFQDLFAQKSLYGDMDAFVEELKLSLIHI
;
A
#
# COMPACT_ATOMS: atom_id res chain seq x y z
N MET A 1 22.59 14.47 -12.07
CA MET A 1 21.66 14.65 -10.93
C MET A 1 21.21 13.26 -10.50
N ASN A 2 21.48 12.85 -9.27
CA ASN A 2 20.97 11.56 -8.77
C ASN A 2 19.44 11.69 -8.65
N GLN A 3 18.72 11.03 -9.55
CA GLN A 3 17.26 10.94 -9.43
C GLN A 3 16.95 10.09 -8.20
N LYS A 4 15.96 10.51 -7.41
CA LYS A 4 15.44 9.73 -6.28
C LYS A 4 14.24 8.91 -6.76
N PRO A 5 14.04 7.68 -6.24
CA PRO A 5 12.85 6.91 -6.53
C PRO A 5 11.60 7.62 -5.99
N ASN A 6 10.49 7.46 -6.70
CA ASN A 6 9.19 7.98 -6.26
C ASN A 6 8.25 6.81 -5.95
N TYR A 7 8.11 6.49 -4.69
CA TYR A 7 7.25 5.41 -4.21
C TYR A 7 5.83 5.86 -3.85
N GLY A 8 5.53 7.17 -4.07
CA GLY A 8 4.25 7.75 -3.66
C GLY A 8 4.15 7.94 -2.14
N ASN A 9 2.93 8.23 -1.70
CA ASN A 9 2.58 8.35 -0.29
C ASN A 9 1.13 7.92 -0.09
N TRP A 10 0.80 7.27 1.02
CA TRP A 10 -0.57 6.86 1.34
C TRP A 10 -1.50 8.03 1.59
N VAL A 11 -0.96 9.19 2.00
CA VAL A 11 -1.72 10.43 2.11
C VAL A 11 -1.45 11.26 0.85
N PRO A 12 -2.41 11.36 -0.09
CA PRO A 12 -2.21 12.11 -1.33
C PRO A 12 -2.02 13.61 -1.06
N GLU A 13 -1.06 14.26 -1.72
CA GLU A 13 -0.86 15.72 -1.61
C GLU A 13 -2.13 16.51 -1.97
N LYS A 14 -2.94 15.99 -2.90
CA LYS A 14 -4.23 16.61 -3.26
C LYS A 14 -5.16 16.78 -2.07
N LEU A 15 -5.16 15.82 -1.13
CA LEU A 15 -5.95 15.92 0.09
C LEU A 15 -5.47 17.07 0.97
N LEU A 16 -4.17 17.28 1.07
CA LEU A 16 -3.57 18.39 1.83
C LEU A 16 -3.94 19.74 1.21
N TYR A 17 -3.84 19.85 -0.13
CA TYR A 17 -4.26 21.08 -0.82
C TYR A 17 -5.75 21.37 -0.64
N LEU A 18 -6.61 20.36 -0.70
CA LEU A 18 -8.05 20.52 -0.50
C LEU A 18 -8.39 20.96 0.94
N THR A 19 -7.76 20.35 1.94
CA THR A 19 -8.04 20.69 3.35
C THR A 19 -7.53 22.07 3.72
N PHE A 20 -6.30 22.43 3.36
CA PHE A 20 -5.75 23.76 3.65
C PHE A 20 -6.38 24.83 2.78
N GLY A 21 -6.69 24.57 1.51
CA GLY A 21 -7.41 25.49 0.63
C GLY A 21 -8.84 25.73 1.12
N GLY A 22 -9.55 24.69 1.57
CA GLY A 22 -10.86 24.82 2.19
C GLY A 22 -10.80 25.64 3.49
N ALA A 23 -9.82 25.38 4.35
CA ALA A 23 -9.64 26.17 5.57
C ALA A 23 -9.39 27.66 5.26
N ALA A 24 -8.54 27.98 4.28
CA ALA A 24 -8.29 29.35 3.85
C ALA A 24 -9.56 30.02 3.30
N LEU A 25 -10.35 29.30 2.49
CA LEU A 25 -11.63 29.79 1.98
C LEU A 25 -12.60 30.14 3.11
N PHE A 26 -12.78 29.24 4.08
CA PHE A 26 -13.70 29.48 5.21
C PHE A 26 -13.17 30.58 6.13
N LEU A 27 -11.86 30.78 6.25
CA LEU A 27 -11.30 31.93 6.95
C LEU A 27 -11.69 33.25 6.29
N VAL A 28 -11.56 33.34 4.96
CA VAL A 28 -11.94 34.55 4.20
C VAL A 28 -13.47 34.80 4.34
N LEU A 29 -14.30 33.75 4.22
CA LEU A 29 -15.74 33.87 4.40
C LEU A 29 -16.11 34.32 5.82
N ALA A 30 -15.45 33.84 6.85
CA ALA A 30 -15.65 34.26 8.23
C ALA A 30 -15.35 35.75 8.42
N LEU A 31 -14.22 36.22 7.88
CA LEU A 31 -13.82 37.64 7.95
C LEU A 31 -14.77 38.54 7.18
N LEU A 32 -15.16 38.18 5.96
CA LEU A 32 -16.13 38.95 5.16
C LEU A 32 -17.49 39.01 5.84
N SER A 33 -18.00 37.87 6.35
CA SER A 33 -19.31 37.80 7.03
C SER A 33 -19.32 38.65 8.30
N GLY A 34 -18.26 38.63 9.10
CA GLY A 34 -18.20 39.36 10.36
C GLY A 34 -17.90 40.87 10.14
N LEU A 35 -16.88 41.19 9.35
CA LEU A 35 -16.36 42.56 9.23
C LEU A 35 -17.11 43.39 8.16
N ALA A 36 -17.42 42.82 7.00
CA ALA A 36 -18.05 43.54 5.90
C ALA A 36 -19.60 43.51 5.97
N PHE A 37 -20.18 42.39 6.38
CA PHE A 37 -21.62 42.18 6.38
C PHE A 37 -22.26 42.15 7.77
N SER A 38 -21.49 42.26 8.85
CA SER A 38 -21.95 42.21 10.25
C SER A 38 -22.83 40.99 10.55
N ASN A 39 -22.63 39.89 9.82
CA ASN A 39 -23.39 38.64 9.98
C ASN A 39 -22.63 37.70 10.93
N THR A 40 -22.76 37.94 12.22
CA THR A 40 -22.07 37.17 13.29
C THR A 40 -22.37 35.67 13.24
N PRO A 41 -23.62 35.18 13.08
CA PRO A 41 -23.86 33.75 13.01
C PRO A 41 -23.12 33.05 11.86
N LEU A 42 -23.13 33.64 10.67
CA LEU A 42 -22.43 33.09 9.52
C LEU A 42 -20.90 33.11 9.72
N ALA A 43 -20.37 34.19 10.28
CA ALA A 43 -18.96 34.30 10.61
C ALA A 43 -18.50 33.22 11.58
N VAL A 44 -19.29 32.91 12.61
CA VAL A 44 -19.01 31.86 13.60
C VAL A 44 -19.02 30.47 12.93
N ILE A 45 -20.03 30.18 12.09
CA ILE A 45 -20.11 28.92 11.37
C ILE A 45 -18.88 28.74 10.49
N CYS A 46 -18.51 29.74 9.69
CA CYS A 46 -17.32 29.68 8.84
C CYS A 46 -16.02 29.51 9.65
N ALA A 47 -15.90 30.18 10.80
CA ALA A 47 -14.74 30.04 11.66
C ALA A 47 -14.61 28.60 12.23
N ILE A 48 -15.72 27.97 12.61
CA ILE A 48 -15.74 26.57 13.07
C ILE A 48 -15.31 25.64 11.95
N LEU A 49 -15.85 25.81 10.72
CA LEU A 49 -15.48 24.98 9.58
C LEU A 49 -14.00 25.17 9.21
N CYS A 50 -13.48 26.39 9.25
CA CYS A 50 -12.06 26.66 9.09
C CYS A 50 -11.22 25.90 10.12
N ALA A 51 -11.57 25.99 11.41
CA ALA A 51 -10.83 25.33 12.48
C ALA A 51 -10.83 23.79 12.32
N VAL A 52 -11.97 23.20 11.97
CA VAL A 52 -12.08 21.75 11.73
C VAL A 52 -11.20 21.32 10.54
N LEU A 53 -11.29 22.01 9.40
CA LEU A 53 -10.48 21.69 8.23
C LEU A 53 -8.99 21.89 8.49
N LEU A 54 -8.62 22.91 9.23
CA LEU A 54 -7.23 23.18 9.58
C LEU A 54 -6.68 22.07 10.50
N ALA A 55 -7.42 21.69 11.54
CA ALA A 55 -7.02 20.61 12.44
C ALA A 55 -6.88 19.28 11.71
N PHE A 56 -7.84 18.94 10.81
CA PHE A 56 -7.77 17.76 9.98
C PHE A 56 -6.58 17.82 8.99
N GLY A 57 -6.36 18.98 8.35
CA GLY A 57 -5.22 19.19 7.46
C GLY A 57 -3.87 19.01 8.15
N ILE A 58 -3.71 19.54 9.38
CA ILE A 58 -2.50 19.37 10.20
C ILE A 58 -2.28 17.89 10.53
N TYR A 59 -3.34 17.18 10.94
CA TYR A 59 -3.27 15.75 11.22
C TYR A 59 -2.85 14.95 9.98
N MET A 60 -3.49 15.20 8.83
CA MET A 60 -3.15 14.54 7.57
C MET A 60 -1.74 14.87 7.09
N TYR A 61 -1.27 16.11 7.31
CA TYR A 61 0.11 16.50 7.02
C TYR A 61 1.11 15.72 7.90
N ALA A 62 0.82 15.57 9.19
CA ALA A 62 1.65 14.76 10.07
C ALA A 62 1.70 13.28 9.63
N CYS A 63 0.56 12.71 9.20
CA CYS A 63 0.51 11.38 8.62
C CYS A 63 1.33 11.29 7.33
N HIS A 64 1.21 12.29 6.42
CA HIS A 64 1.98 12.35 5.18
C HIS A 64 3.49 12.31 5.46
N GLU A 65 3.98 13.15 6.39
CA GLU A 65 5.39 13.16 6.77
C GLU A 65 5.83 11.83 7.43
N CYS A 66 4.94 11.22 8.22
CA CYS A 66 5.21 9.92 8.86
C CYS A 66 5.38 8.80 7.83
N PHE A 67 4.54 8.76 6.78
CA PHE A 67 4.59 7.73 5.74
C PHE A 67 5.64 8.00 4.65
N ALA A 68 6.15 9.24 4.54
CA ALA A 68 7.11 9.61 3.51
C ALA A 68 8.44 8.85 3.65
N PHE A 69 8.92 8.28 2.54
CA PHE A 69 10.25 7.68 2.47
C PHE A 69 11.34 8.76 2.64
N GLY A 70 12.31 8.51 3.51
CA GLY A 70 13.37 9.45 3.82
C GLY A 70 13.01 10.56 4.80
N LYS A 71 11.82 10.47 5.45
CA LYS A 71 11.38 11.35 6.54
C LYS A 71 10.93 10.55 7.77
N GLY A 72 9.64 10.24 7.92
CA GLY A 72 9.14 9.40 9.01
C GLY A 72 9.46 7.92 8.84
N ASP A 73 9.63 7.48 7.61
CA ASP A 73 10.05 6.13 7.22
C ASP A 73 9.13 5.00 7.73
N MET A 74 7.89 5.30 8.08
CA MET A 74 6.94 4.29 8.57
C MET A 74 6.77 3.17 7.54
N MET A 75 6.55 3.53 6.25
CA MET A 75 6.42 2.55 5.17
C MET A 75 7.70 1.73 4.99
N ALA A 76 8.87 2.37 5.06
CA ALA A 76 10.13 1.68 4.96
C ALA A 76 10.34 0.67 6.10
N LYS A 77 9.89 1.00 7.32
CA LYS A 77 9.94 0.10 8.49
C LYS A 77 8.98 -1.07 8.33
N VAL A 78 7.76 -0.83 7.84
CA VAL A 78 6.77 -1.88 7.55
C VAL A 78 7.33 -2.86 6.52
N HIS A 79 7.87 -2.37 5.40
CA HIS A 79 8.49 -3.24 4.39
C HIS A 79 9.73 -3.97 4.93
N ALA A 80 10.54 -3.34 5.78
CA ALA A 80 11.67 -4.00 6.41
C ALA A 80 11.21 -5.15 7.31
N HIS A 81 10.09 -4.96 8.04
CA HIS A 81 9.50 -5.99 8.88
C HIS A 81 9.02 -7.18 8.04
N LEU A 82 8.32 -6.93 6.93
CA LEU A 82 7.88 -7.99 6.02
C LEU A 82 9.06 -8.81 5.49
N VAL A 83 10.12 -8.16 5.03
CA VAL A 83 11.33 -8.84 4.51
C VAL A 83 12.04 -9.62 5.62
N ALA A 84 12.12 -9.06 6.84
CA ALA A 84 12.77 -9.73 7.98
C ALA A 84 12.02 -11.00 8.43
N HIS A 85 10.71 -11.10 8.16
CA HIS A 85 9.88 -12.25 8.50
C HIS A 85 9.62 -13.19 7.31
N LEU A 86 10.18 -12.88 6.15
CA LEU A 86 10.19 -13.80 5.01
C LEU A 86 11.32 -14.82 5.22
N ASN A 87 10.97 -15.97 5.81
CA ASN A 87 11.93 -17.05 6.07
C ASN A 87 12.26 -17.80 4.78
N TRP A 88 13.08 -17.15 3.94
CA TRP A 88 13.45 -17.63 2.60
C TRP A 88 14.95 -17.46 2.39
N ASP A 89 15.57 -18.41 1.68
CA ASP A 89 17.01 -18.41 1.39
C ASP A 89 17.41 -17.43 0.27
N GLY A 90 16.42 -16.86 -0.45
CA GLY A 90 16.64 -15.88 -1.51
C GLY A 90 16.96 -16.48 -2.88
N HIS A 91 16.77 -17.78 -3.07
CA HIS A 91 16.97 -18.44 -4.36
C HIS A 91 15.66 -18.76 -5.06
N GLY A 92 15.57 -18.48 -6.35
CA GLY A 92 14.38 -18.74 -7.18
C GLY A 92 13.61 -17.47 -7.48
N THR A 93 12.26 -17.56 -7.48
CA THR A 93 11.38 -16.46 -7.92
C THR A 93 10.46 -16.01 -6.80
N LEU A 94 10.42 -14.70 -6.57
CA LEU A 94 9.54 -14.05 -5.60
C LEU A 94 8.44 -13.26 -6.31
N LEU A 95 7.19 -13.41 -5.86
CA LEU A 95 6.04 -12.62 -6.28
C LEU A 95 5.72 -11.55 -5.24
N ASP A 96 5.65 -10.27 -5.65
CA ASP A 96 5.11 -9.17 -4.86
C ASP A 96 3.70 -8.85 -5.37
N ILE A 97 2.68 -9.21 -4.57
CA ILE A 97 1.27 -9.09 -4.92
C ILE A 97 0.78 -7.70 -4.49
N GLY A 98 0.37 -6.89 -5.47
CA GLY A 98 -0.02 -5.50 -5.25
C GLY A 98 1.19 -4.59 -5.02
N CYS A 99 2.15 -4.65 -5.92
CA CYS A 99 3.45 -3.98 -5.75
C CYS A 99 3.38 -2.44 -5.76
N GLY A 100 2.27 -1.83 -6.17
CA GLY A 100 2.07 -0.38 -6.24
C GLY A 100 3.13 0.31 -7.10
N ALA A 101 3.95 1.17 -6.50
CA ALA A 101 5.12 1.80 -7.12
C ALA A 101 6.43 1.03 -6.86
N ALA A 102 6.34 -0.23 -6.48
CA ALA A 102 7.40 -1.20 -6.25
C ALA A 102 8.34 -0.95 -5.05
N PRO A 103 7.96 -0.29 -3.96
CA PRO A 103 8.89 -0.09 -2.84
C PRO A 103 9.26 -1.40 -2.14
N LEU A 104 8.31 -2.34 -1.97
CA LEU A 104 8.56 -3.65 -1.37
C LEU A 104 9.33 -4.55 -2.33
N THR A 105 8.95 -4.60 -3.61
CA THR A 105 9.65 -5.34 -4.66
C THR A 105 11.15 -4.99 -4.71
N VAL A 106 11.45 -3.66 -4.76
CA VAL A 106 12.83 -3.16 -4.77
C VAL A 106 13.58 -3.55 -3.50
N ARG A 107 12.93 -3.48 -2.34
CA ARG A 107 13.53 -3.88 -1.07
C ARG A 107 13.84 -5.38 -1.04
N CYS A 108 12.93 -6.22 -1.51
CA CYS A 108 13.16 -7.66 -1.67
C CYS A 108 14.32 -7.93 -2.63
N ALA A 109 14.36 -7.24 -3.78
CA ALA A 109 15.45 -7.39 -4.74
C ALA A 109 16.82 -7.04 -4.17
N LYS A 110 16.89 -6.07 -3.26
CA LYS A 110 18.14 -5.71 -2.55
C LYS A 110 18.50 -6.70 -1.45
N ALA A 111 17.50 -7.23 -0.75
CA ALA A 111 17.71 -8.20 0.33
C ALA A 111 18.12 -9.58 -0.19
N PHE A 112 17.63 -9.96 -1.37
CA PHE A 112 17.83 -11.26 -2.01
C PHE A 112 18.49 -11.08 -3.38
N PRO A 113 19.81 -10.93 -3.45
CA PRO A 113 20.51 -10.57 -4.69
C PRO A 113 20.46 -11.65 -5.79
N ASP A 114 20.22 -12.91 -5.42
CA ASP A 114 20.18 -14.05 -6.34
C ASP A 114 18.74 -14.36 -6.84
N ALA A 115 17.74 -13.66 -6.32
CA ALA A 115 16.36 -13.85 -6.68
C ALA A 115 15.98 -13.15 -7.98
N ALA A 116 15.07 -13.78 -8.76
CA ALA A 116 14.25 -13.12 -9.76
C ALA A 116 12.93 -12.67 -9.11
N LEU A 117 12.40 -11.50 -9.47
CA LEU A 117 11.20 -10.95 -8.85
C LEU A 117 10.14 -10.62 -9.91
N ILE A 118 8.89 -10.85 -9.54
CA ILE A 118 7.73 -10.36 -10.29
C ILE A 118 6.96 -9.42 -9.37
N GLY A 119 6.79 -8.17 -9.79
CA GLY A 119 5.88 -7.21 -9.17
C GLY A 119 4.58 -7.16 -9.96
N MET A 120 3.47 -7.56 -9.35
CA MET A 120 2.16 -7.57 -9.97
C MET A 120 1.23 -6.58 -9.27
N ASP A 121 0.48 -5.81 -10.08
CA ASP A 121 -0.53 -4.90 -9.55
C ASP A 121 -1.66 -4.72 -10.56
N TYR A 122 -2.83 -4.31 -10.10
CA TYR A 122 -3.97 -3.98 -10.96
C TYR A 122 -3.80 -2.62 -11.65
N TRP A 123 -3.06 -1.69 -11.02
CA TRP A 123 -2.86 -0.31 -11.46
C TRP A 123 -4.16 0.40 -11.87
N GLY A 124 -5.20 0.22 -11.06
CA GLY A 124 -6.50 0.86 -11.28
C GLY A 124 -6.46 2.36 -11.01
N ALA A 125 -7.58 3.04 -11.35
CA ALA A 125 -7.71 4.49 -11.17
C ALA A 125 -7.59 4.97 -9.71
N GLN A 126 -7.83 4.10 -8.75
CA GLN A 126 -7.81 4.40 -7.31
C GLN A 126 -6.39 4.52 -6.76
N TRP A 127 -5.48 3.69 -7.26
CA TRP A 127 -4.06 3.69 -6.93
C TRP A 127 -3.24 4.05 -8.16
N ASN A 128 -3.22 5.26 -8.57
CA ASN A 128 -2.70 5.80 -9.82
C ASN A 128 -1.17 5.57 -10.02
N TYR A 129 -0.71 4.33 -9.83
CA TYR A 129 0.65 3.89 -10.08
C TYR A 129 0.73 3.26 -11.48
N ALA A 130 1.66 3.76 -12.27
CA ALA A 130 1.91 3.21 -13.58
C ALA A 130 3.08 2.21 -13.53
N LYS A 131 3.03 1.18 -14.38
CA LYS A 131 4.13 0.22 -14.55
C LYS A 131 5.47 0.93 -14.80
N GLU A 132 5.44 1.99 -15.61
CA GLU A 132 6.62 2.79 -15.94
C GLU A 132 7.27 3.43 -14.69
N GLN A 133 6.47 3.76 -13.67
CA GLN A 133 7.00 4.27 -12.40
C GLN A 133 7.75 3.17 -11.64
N CYS A 134 7.25 1.93 -11.68
CA CYS A 134 7.91 0.77 -11.06
C CYS A 134 9.24 0.50 -11.73
N GLU A 135 9.26 0.45 -13.07
CA GLU A 135 10.47 0.23 -13.88
C GLU A 135 11.51 1.32 -13.62
N LYS A 136 11.06 2.59 -13.56
CA LYS A 136 11.92 3.72 -13.25
C LYS A 136 12.52 3.63 -11.83
N ASN A 137 11.70 3.28 -10.83
CA ASN A 137 12.17 3.10 -9.46
C ASN A 137 13.20 1.97 -9.37
N ALA A 138 12.93 0.83 -10.00
CA ALA A 138 13.86 -0.31 -10.05
C ALA A 138 15.19 0.05 -10.74
N ALA A 139 15.14 0.86 -11.81
CA ALA A 139 16.33 1.34 -12.51
C ALA A 139 17.17 2.30 -11.65
N ILE A 140 16.53 3.27 -10.99
CA ILE A 140 17.20 4.21 -10.08
C ILE A 140 17.90 3.46 -8.93
N GLU A 141 17.26 2.39 -8.44
CA GLU A 141 17.75 1.59 -7.32
C GLU A 141 18.73 0.47 -7.75
N GLY A 142 19.00 0.35 -9.06
CA GLY A 142 20.00 -0.57 -9.61
C GLY A 142 19.61 -2.05 -9.60
N VAL A 143 18.31 -2.36 -9.56
CA VAL A 143 17.78 -3.73 -9.47
C VAL A 143 16.90 -4.15 -10.65
N ALA A 144 16.71 -3.28 -11.65
CA ALA A 144 15.78 -3.49 -12.76
C ALA A 144 16.03 -4.79 -13.55
N SER A 145 17.27 -5.25 -13.67
CA SER A 145 17.62 -6.46 -14.44
C SER A 145 17.02 -7.76 -13.88
N ARG A 146 16.55 -7.74 -12.62
CA ARG A 146 16.03 -8.91 -11.92
C ARG A 146 14.54 -8.82 -11.59
N ILE A 147 13.88 -7.71 -11.99
CA ILE A 147 12.47 -7.46 -11.67
C ILE A 147 11.69 -7.37 -12.98
N HIS A 148 10.61 -8.13 -13.07
CA HIS A 148 9.58 -7.98 -14.09
C HIS A 148 8.31 -7.42 -13.48
N PHE A 149 7.67 -6.46 -14.17
CA PHE A 149 6.41 -5.88 -13.71
C PHE A 149 5.28 -6.22 -14.67
N GLU A 150 4.15 -6.70 -14.12
CA GLU A 150 3.00 -7.05 -14.93
C GLU A 150 1.68 -6.68 -14.26
N LYS A 151 0.65 -6.50 -15.10
CA LYS A 151 -0.70 -6.20 -14.63
C LYS A 151 -1.43 -7.50 -14.29
N GLY A 152 -2.09 -7.52 -13.13
CA GLY A 152 -2.89 -8.68 -12.71
C GLY A 152 -3.95 -8.31 -11.67
N ASP A 153 -4.83 -9.29 -11.39
CA ASP A 153 -5.83 -9.21 -10.33
C ASP A 153 -5.46 -10.22 -9.25
N ALA A 154 -5.27 -9.75 -8.01
CA ALA A 154 -4.89 -10.61 -6.89
C ALA A 154 -5.98 -11.64 -6.49
N ALA A 155 -7.24 -11.45 -6.94
CA ALA A 155 -8.29 -12.45 -6.77
C ALA A 155 -8.18 -13.62 -7.76
N HIS A 156 -7.44 -13.42 -8.86
CA HIS A 156 -7.30 -14.39 -9.95
C HIS A 156 -5.91 -14.27 -10.55
N LEU A 157 -4.93 -14.87 -9.90
CA LEU A 157 -3.53 -14.85 -10.33
C LEU A 157 -3.34 -15.78 -11.54
N ASN A 158 -2.90 -15.21 -12.66
CA ASN A 158 -2.71 -15.95 -13.91
C ASN A 158 -1.40 -16.75 -13.91
N TYR A 159 -1.18 -17.52 -12.82
CA TYR A 159 -0.05 -18.43 -12.67
C TYR A 159 -0.54 -19.80 -12.28
N ALA A 160 0.23 -20.82 -12.65
CA ALA A 160 -0.03 -22.19 -12.20
C ALA A 160 0.18 -22.30 -10.68
N ASP A 161 -0.39 -23.36 -10.09
CA ASP A 161 -0.13 -23.70 -8.69
C ASP A 161 1.37 -23.90 -8.49
N GLU A 162 1.85 -23.57 -7.29
CA GLU A 162 3.24 -23.83 -6.89
C GLU A 162 4.29 -23.23 -7.85
N THR A 163 4.05 -22.03 -8.38
CA THR A 163 4.96 -21.35 -9.30
C THR A 163 6.13 -20.67 -8.60
N PHE A 164 5.87 -20.01 -7.46
CA PHE A 164 6.83 -19.13 -6.79
C PHE A 164 7.49 -19.77 -5.57
N ASP A 165 8.78 -19.50 -5.39
CA ASP A 165 9.53 -19.92 -4.22
C ASP A 165 9.20 -19.06 -2.99
N ALA A 166 8.81 -17.80 -3.23
CA ALA A 166 8.35 -16.89 -2.19
C ALA A 166 7.27 -15.93 -2.69
N ALA A 167 6.46 -15.40 -1.76
CA ALA A 167 5.51 -14.33 -2.04
C ALA A 167 5.46 -13.30 -0.90
N VAL A 168 5.26 -12.03 -1.26
CA VAL A 168 5.03 -10.93 -0.33
C VAL A 168 3.82 -10.12 -0.74
N SER A 169 3.14 -9.49 0.22
CA SER A 169 2.07 -8.52 -0.03
C SER A 169 1.95 -7.55 1.14
N ASN A 170 1.66 -6.28 0.86
CA ASN A 170 1.53 -5.27 1.88
C ASN A 170 0.31 -4.37 1.68
N PHE A 171 -0.74 -4.56 2.49
CA PHE A 171 -1.99 -3.79 2.50
C PHE A 171 -2.72 -3.78 1.14
N VAL A 172 -2.90 -4.97 0.55
CA VAL A 172 -3.51 -5.15 -0.78
C VAL A 172 -4.82 -5.91 -0.72
N PHE A 173 -4.88 -7.01 0.03
CA PHE A 173 -5.97 -7.97 -0.06
C PHE A 173 -7.34 -7.38 0.28
N HIS A 174 -7.41 -6.43 1.24
CA HIS A 174 -8.64 -5.74 1.60
C HIS A 174 -9.17 -4.82 0.48
N GLU A 175 -8.31 -4.34 -0.42
CA GLU A 175 -8.66 -3.47 -1.55
C GLU A 175 -9.10 -4.23 -2.80
N VAL A 176 -9.00 -5.55 -2.84
CA VAL A 176 -9.34 -6.37 -4.02
C VAL A 176 -10.85 -6.47 -4.18
N HIS A 177 -11.43 -5.57 -4.98
CA HIS A 177 -12.89 -5.46 -5.14
C HIS A 177 -13.52 -6.63 -5.91
N SER A 178 -12.75 -7.35 -6.73
CA SER A 178 -13.19 -8.53 -7.49
C SER A 178 -13.52 -9.73 -6.62
N ALA A 179 -12.97 -9.81 -5.38
CA ALA A 179 -13.28 -10.83 -4.40
C ALA A 179 -14.27 -10.34 -3.34
N ARG A 180 -15.36 -11.10 -3.12
CA ARG A 180 -16.32 -10.83 -2.04
C ARG A 180 -15.75 -11.20 -0.67
N ASP A 181 -15.14 -12.37 -0.57
CA ASP A 181 -14.45 -12.84 0.64
C ASP A 181 -12.94 -12.57 0.49
N LYS A 182 -12.39 -11.77 1.38
CA LYS A 182 -10.95 -11.43 1.34
C LYS A 182 -10.06 -12.61 1.67
N ARG A 183 -10.59 -13.65 2.31
CA ARG A 183 -9.89 -14.90 2.57
C ARG A 183 -9.59 -15.66 1.27
N ASP A 184 -10.44 -15.53 0.24
CA ASP A 184 -10.19 -16.15 -1.06
C ASP A 184 -8.96 -15.54 -1.75
N VAL A 185 -8.71 -14.24 -1.56
CA VAL A 185 -7.50 -13.59 -2.08
C VAL A 185 -6.25 -14.15 -1.39
N VAL A 186 -6.32 -14.41 -0.08
CA VAL A 186 -5.22 -15.05 0.65
C VAL A 186 -4.98 -16.47 0.17
N ARG A 187 -6.05 -17.26 -0.03
CA ARG A 187 -5.95 -18.63 -0.58
C ARG A 187 -5.33 -18.63 -1.98
N GLU A 188 -5.75 -17.67 -2.84
CA GLU A 188 -5.21 -17.52 -4.17
C GLU A 188 -3.72 -17.14 -4.15
N ALA A 189 -3.33 -16.24 -3.25
CA ALA A 189 -1.93 -15.89 -3.04
C ALA A 189 -1.08 -17.09 -2.59
N LEU A 190 -1.63 -17.94 -1.72
CA LEU A 190 -0.94 -19.15 -1.24
C LEU A 190 -0.91 -20.27 -2.29
N ARG A 191 -1.94 -20.38 -3.15
CA ARG A 191 -1.99 -21.38 -4.23
C ARG A 191 -0.77 -21.31 -5.15
N VAL A 192 -0.29 -20.12 -5.44
CA VAL A 192 0.84 -19.92 -6.36
C VAL A 192 2.20 -20.07 -5.69
N VAL A 193 2.26 -20.19 -4.37
CA VAL A 193 3.51 -20.45 -3.62
C VAL A 193 3.77 -21.95 -3.59
N LYS A 194 4.99 -22.36 -3.89
CA LYS A 194 5.42 -23.78 -3.85
C LYS A 194 5.28 -24.35 -2.45
N ARG A 195 5.06 -25.67 -2.37
CA ARG A 195 5.16 -26.38 -1.09
C ARG A 195 6.54 -26.19 -0.47
N GLY A 196 6.57 -25.83 0.81
CA GLY A 196 7.81 -25.49 1.48
C GLY A 196 8.38 -24.11 1.10
N GLY A 197 7.72 -23.37 0.21
CA GLY A 197 8.05 -21.99 -0.11
C GLY A 197 7.71 -21.05 1.04
N ALA A 198 8.15 -19.81 0.94
CA ALA A 198 7.98 -18.81 1.99
C ALA A 198 6.97 -17.73 1.60
N PHE A 199 6.26 -17.17 2.58
CA PHE A 199 5.44 -15.98 2.35
C PHE A 199 5.47 -15.03 3.54
N SER A 200 5.27 -13.74 3.26
CA SER A 200 5.12 -12.71 4.29
C SER A 200 4.07 -11.70 3.82
N PHE A 201 2.89 -11.75 4.44
CA PHE A 201 1.75 -10.90 4.09
C PHE A 201 1.37 -10.01 5.27
N GLN A 202 1.11 -8.73 4.98
CA GLN A 202 0.56 -7.78 5.93
C GLN A 202 -0.71 -7.16 5.37
N ASP A 203 -1.78 -7.23 6.15
CA ASP A 203 -3.06 -6.61 5.81
C ASP A 203 -3.86 -6.32 7.10
N LEU A 204 -5.11 -5.85 6.94
CA LEU A 204 -6.04 -5.59 8.03
C LEU A 204 -6.61 -6.90 8.63
N PHE A 205 -5.79 -7.92 8.83
CA PHE A 205 -6.18 -9.26 9.26
C PHE A 205 -6.94 -9.29 10.58
N ALA A 206 -6.70 -8.33 11.48
CA ALA A 206 -7.45 -8.18 12.72
C ALA A 206 -8.90 -7.69 12.52
N GLN A 207 -9.25 -7.22 11.32
CA GLN A 207 -10.57 -6.68 11.02
C GLN A 207 -11.55 -7.83 10.69
N LYS A 208 -12.34 -8.24 11.68
CA LYS A 208 -13.29 -9.37 11.55
C LYS A 208 -14.32 -9.21 10.44
N SER A 209 -14.71 -7.99 10.07
CA SER A 209 -15.62 -7.73 8.95
C SER A 209 -15.04 -8.10 7.58
N LEU A 210 -13.71 -8.18 7.44
CA LEU A 210 -13.01 -8.53 6.21
C LEU A 210 -12.60 -10.02 6.18
N TYR A 211 -12.08 -10.52 7.30
CA TYR A 211 -11.42 -11.84 7.36
C TYR A 211 -12.11 -12.83 8.31
N GLY A 212 -13.15 -12.40 9.04
CA GLY A 212 -13.78 -13.25 10.05
C GLY A 212 -12.88 -13.47 11.28
N ASP A 213 -12.91 -14.69 11.79
CA ASP A 213 -12.00 -15.12 12.86
C ASP A 213 -10.68 -15.60 12.26
N MET A 214 -9.59 -14.85 12.50
CA MET A 214 -8.29 -15.14 11.90
C MET A 214 -7.64 -16.40 12.47
N ASP A 215 -7.86 -16.72 13.74
CA ASP A 215 -7.28 -17.93 14.33
C ASP A 215 -7.92 -19.17 13.68
N ALA A 216 -9.25 -19.16 13.49
CA ALA A 216 -9.95 -20.22 12.77
C ALA A 216 -9.52 -20.30 11.30
N PHE A 217 -9.30 -19.16 10.65
CA PHE A 217 -8.85 -19.13 9.26
C PHE A 217 -7.42 -19.66 9.11
N VAL A 218 -6.52 -19.34 10.02
CA VAL A 218 -5.15 -19.89 10.03
C VAL A 218 -5.15 -21.39 10.23
N GLU A 219 -6.00 -21.92 11.12
CA GLU A 219 -6.12 -23.38 11.30
C GLU A 219 -6.70 -24.06 10.04
N GLU A 220 -7.69 -23.45 9.36
CA GLU A 220 -8.19 -23.92 8.08
C GLU A 220 -7.06 -23.97 7.02
N LEU A 221 -6.25 -22.90 6.92
CA LEU A 221 -5.12 -22.85 5.99
C LEU A 221 -4.08 -23.94 6.30
N LYS A 222 -3.75 -24.17 7.57
CA LYS A 222 -2.83 -25.24 7.97
C LYS A 222 -3.35 -26.62 7.53
N LEU A 223 -4.64 -26.89 7.74
CA LEU A 223 -5.25 -28.16 7.31
C LEU A 223 -5.24 -28.31 5.79
N SER A 224 -5.53 -27.23 5.04
CA SER A 224 -5.50 -27.27 3.57
C SER A 224 -4.09 -27.49 3.03
N LEU A 225 -3.07 -26.89 3.64
CA LEU A 225 -1.66 -27.01 3.23
C LEU A 225 -1.05 -28.37 3.60
N ILE A 226 -1.58 -29.08 4.61
CA ILE A 226 -1.15 -30.46 4.96
C ILE A 226 -1.71 -31.48 3.97
N HIS A 227 -2.84 -31.21 3.32
CA HIS A 227 -3.52 -32.13 2.42
C HIS A 227 -3.19 -31.89 0.94
N ILE A 228 -2.40 -30.89 0.64
CA ILE A 228 -1.83 -30.60 -0.65
C ILE A 228 -0.34 -30.95 -0.58
#